data_29c482bc4238ac087c55c342f182bbe6
#
_entry.id   29c482bc4238ac087c55c342f182bbe6
#
_cell.length_a   1.000
_cell.length_b   1.000
_cell.length_c   1.000
_cell.angle_alpha   90.00
_cell.angle_beta   90.00
_cell.angle_gamma   90.00
#
_symmetry.space_group_name_H-M   'P 1'
#
loop_
_entity.id
_entity.type
_entity.pdbx_description
1 polymer ?
#
loop_
_entity_poly.entity_id
_entity_poly.type
_entity_poly.pdbx_seq_one_letter_code
_entity_poly.pdbx_strand_id
1 'polypeptide(L)'
;MTLREITICGLYGYIDKHIKFHHDINLLVGINGSGKTSVLNIIGWMLNPASLPHLCITQFSKISLKITYKSVNYELVCQQTGKRMTYDIVREGAKRKSYHPLGILLLPFPEGFVERPDFKKAALERYSGLKPNENELKTYTFLQQIPKPFILGLDRTVTRESKDPRQNAPMSAVEQIQEIANTNYSR
;
A
#
# COMPACT_ATOMS: atom_id res chain seq x y z
N MET A 1 -5.82 13.66 5.18
CA MET A 1 -5.34 13.18 3.88
C MET A 1 -6.54 12.79 3.04
N THR A 2 -6.55 13.13 1.76
CA THR A 2 -7.64 12.77 0.82
C THR A 2 -7.03 12.04 -0.38
N LEU A 3 -7.65 10.92 -0.76
CA LEU A 3 -7.33 10.24 -2.03
C LEU A 3 -7.99 11.01 -3.17
N ARG A 4 -7.28 11.21 -4.27
CA ARG A 4 -7.79 11.94 -5.44
C ARG A 4 -7.99 11.03 -6.63
N GLU A 5 -6.99 10.22 -6.93
CA GLU A 5 -6.98 9.40 -8.13
C GLU A 5 -5.99 8.24 -7.98
N ILE A 6 -6.35 7.09 -8.51
CA ILE A 6 -5.41 5.97 -8.67
C ILE A 6 -5.43 5.50 -10.12
N THR A 7 -4.24 5.28 -10.68
CA THR A 7 -4.04 4.61 -11.96
C THR A 7 -3.15 3.39 -11.74
N ILE A 8 -3.60 2.24 -12.19
CA ILE A 8 -2.90 0.97 -12.10
C ILE A 8 -2.78 0.43 -13.52
N CYS A 9 -1.58 0.07 -13.95
CA CYS A 9 -1.30 -0.49 -15.26
C CYS A 9 -0.62 -1.86 -15.13
N GLY A 10 -1.15 -2.84 -15.86
CA GLY A 10 -0.58 -4.19 -15.98
C GLY A 10 -0.59 -4.98 -14.66
N LEU A 11 -1.55 -4.77 -13.78
CA LEU A 11 -1.66 -5.56 -12.55
C LEU A 11 -1.98 -7.02 -12.90
N TYR A 12 -1.19 -7.96 -12.37
CA TYR A 12 -1.22 -9.38 -12.71
C TYR A 12 -1.06 -9.64 -14.21
N GLY A 13 -0.46 -8.68 -14.95
CA GLY A 13 -0.25 -8.76 -16.40
C GLY A 13 -1.42 -8.32 -17.26
N TYR A 14 -2.65 -8.15 -16.72
CA TYR A 14 -3.85 -7.92 -17.53
C TYR A 14 -4.85 -6.91 -16.96
N ILE A 15 -4.70 -6.43 -15.74
CA ILE A 15 -5.65 -5.49 -15.13
C ILE A 15 -5.11 -4.06 -15.22
N ASP A 16 -5.85 -3.22 -15.93
CA ASP A 16 -5.69 -1.78 -15.93
C ASP A 16 -6.88 -1.12 -15.24
N LYS A 17 -6.61 -0.16 -14.35
CA LYS A 17 -7.64 0.59 -13.61
C LYS A 17 -7.29 2.06 -13.54
N HIS A 18 -8.30 2.89 -13.72
CA HIS A 18 -8.23 4.31 -13.47
C HIS A 18 -9.46 4.72 -12.67
N ILE A 19 -9.25 5.24 -11.45
CA ILE A 19 -10.33 5.59 -10.54
C ILE A 19 -10.06 6.99 -9.99
N LYS A 20 -11.03 7.88 -10.14
CA LYS A 20 -11.07 9.18 -9.47
C LYS A 20 -11.93 9.04 -8.21
N PHE A 21 -11.43 9.54 -7.10
CA PHE A 21 -12.11 9.46 -5.82
C PHE A 21 -12.89 10.74 -5.53
N HIS A 22 -14.09 10.57 -5.00
CA HIS A 22 -14.83 11.66 -4.37
C HIS A 22 -14.23 11.95 -3.00
N HIS A 23 -14.38 13.17 -2.51
CA HIS A 23 -13.74 13.59 -1.25
C HIS A 23 -14.33 12.93 0.01
N ASP A 24 -15.60 12.50 -0.04
CA ASP A 24 -16.31 11.91 1.10
C ASP A 24 -16.33 10.37 1.01
N ILE A 25 -17.30 9.83 0.29
CA ILE A 25 -17.58 8.40 0.21
C ILE A 25 -17.39 7.90 -1.22
N ASN A 26 -16.73 6.78 -1.35
CA ASN A 26 -16.52 6.08 -2.62
C ASN A 26 -17.00 4.64 -2.50
N LEU A 27 -17.84 4.21 -3.43
CA LEU A 27 -18.34 2.84 -3.51
C LEU A 27 -17.77 2.14 -4.74
N LEU A 28 -16.94 1.11 -4.52
CA LEU A 28 -16.42 0.26 -5.59
C LEU A 28 -17.37 -0.90 -5.84
N VAL A 29 -18.11 -0.84 -6.96
CA VAL A 29 -19.02 -1.90 -7.40
C VAL A 29 -18.44 -2.65 -8.60
N GLY A 30 -18.78 -3.92 -8.71
CA GLY A 30 -18.35 -4.76 -9.83
C GLY A 30 -18.49 -6.24 -9.51
N ILE A 31 -18.43 -7.07 -10.54
CA ILE A 31 -18.49 -8.54 -10.43
C ILE A 31 -17.30 -9.08 -9.61
N ASN A 32 -17.41 -10.31 -9.10
CA ASN A 32 -16.29 -10.97 -8.45
C ASN A 32 -15.14 -11.15 -9.44
N GLY A 33 -13.90 -10.98 -8.96
CA GLY A 33 -12.72 -11.00 -9.82
C GLY A 33 -12.39 -9.69 -10.54
N SER A 34 -13.25 -8.65 -10.45
CA SER A 34 -12.99 -7.35 -11.12
C SER A 34 -11.85 -6.52 -10.52
N GLY A 35 -11.13 -7.02 -9.50
CA GLY A 35 -9.98 -6.35 -8.90
C GLY A 35 -10.30 -5.33 -7.81
N LYS A 36 -11.53 -5.26 -7.29
CA LYS A 36 -11.91 -4.31 -6.21
C LYS A 36 -11.00 -4.41 -4.99
N THR A 37 -10.86 -5.61 -4.46
CA THR A 37 -9.98 -5.89 -3.31
C THR A 37 -8.52 -5.60 -3.61
N SER A 38 -8.07 -5.91 -4.84
CA SER A 38 -6.70 -5.63 -5.28
C SER A 38 -6.42 -4.12 -5.30
N VAL A 39 -7.37 -3.30 -5.76
CA VAL A 39 -7.25 -1.83 -5.73
C VAL A 39 -7.12 -1.32 -4.31
N LEU A 40 -7.96 -1.79 -3.38
CA LEU A 40 -7.91 -1.39 -1.97
C LEU A 40 -6.58 -1.80 -1.33
N ASN A 41 -6.12 -3.03 -1.57
CA ASN A 41 -4.83 -3.50 -1.07
C ASN A 41 -3.67 -2.64 -1.62
N ILE A 42 -3.67 -2.34 -2.91
CA ILE A 42 -2.64 -1.50 -3.53
C ILE A 42 -2.61 -0.11 -2.90
N ILE A 43 -3.77 0.52 -2.66
CA ILE A 43 -3.83 1.80 -1.95
C ILE A 43 -3.18 1.67 -0.57
N GLY A 44 -3.50 0.63 0.18
CA GLY A 44 -2.90 0.36 1.49
C GLY A 44 -1.38 0.18 1.41
N TRP A 45 -0.90 -0.59 0.44
CA TRP A 45 0.54 -0.84 0.26
C TRP A 45 1.30 0.41 -0.19
N MET A 46 0.71 1.23 -1.05
CA MET A 46 1.30 2.50 -1.49
C MET A 46 1.45 3.52 -0.35
N LEU A 47 0.56 3.49 0.64
CA LEU A 47 0.55 4.45 1.74
C LEU A 47 1.29 3.97 3.00
N ASN A 48 1.80 2.74 3.01
CA ASN A 48 2.48 2.17 4.17
C ASN A 48 3.85 1.61 3.79
N PRO A 49 4.95 2.19 4.27
CA PRO A 49 6.29 1.71 3.96
C PRO A 49 6.54 0.26 4.42
N ALA A 50 5.90 -0.18 5.51
CA ALA A 50 5.99 -1.57 5.96
C ALA A 50 5.31 -2.56 5.00
N SER A 51 4.45 -2.07 4.11
CA SER A 51 3.74 -2.88 3.11
C SER A 51 4.39 -2.86 1.72
N LEU A 52 5.50 -2.14 1.52
CA LEU A 52 6.26 -2.14 0.26
C LEU A 52 6.67 -3.56 -0.20
N PRO A 53 6.99 -4.52 0.69
CA PRO A 53 7.21 -5.91 0.30
C PRO A 53 6.09 -6.51 -0.56
N HIS A 54 4.83 -6.17 -0.30
CA HIS A 54 3.71 -6.65 -1.10
C HIS A 54 3.75 -6.14 -2.54
N LEU A 55 4.20 -4.89 -2.76
CA LEU A 55 4.40 -4.35 -4.11
C LEU A 55 5.57 -5.05 -4.83
N CYS A 56 6.60 -5.46 -4.09
CA CYS A 56 7.74 -6.18 -4.67
C CYS A 56 7.37 -7.57 -5.22
N ILE A 57 6.38 -8.23 -4.62
CA ILE A 57 5.93 -9.58 -5.01
C ILE A 57 4.68 -9.56 -5.88
N THR A 58 4.11 -8.40 -6.16
CA THR A 58 2.94 -8.24 -7.02
C THR A 58 3.40 -7.77 -8.39
N GLN A 59 2.94 -8.43 -9.45
CA GLN A 59 3.24 -8.04 -10.82
C GLN A 59 2.40 -6.84 -11.24
N PHE A 60 3.06 -5.79 -11.73
CA PHE A 60 2.43 -4.63 -12.38
C PHE A 60 3.49 -3.88 -13.20
N SER A 61 3.08 -2.98 -14.08
CA SER A 61 4.01 -2.10 -14.79
C SER A 61 4.16 -0.74 -14.09
N LYS A 62 3.04 -0.10 -13.76
CA LYS A 62 3.03 1.21 -13.09
C LYS A 62 1.80 1.37 -12.21
N ILE A 63 1.99 1.95 -11.04
CA ILE A 63 0.92 2.42 -10.16
C ILE A 63 1.19 3.89 -9.85
N SER A 64 0.17 4.74 -10.01
CA SER A 64 0.20 6.15 -9.60
C SER A 64 -0.98 6.43 -8.68
N LEU A 65 -0.71 6.99 -7.51
CA LEU A 65 -1.70 7.38 -6.51
C LEU A 65 -1.55 8.87 -6.21
N LYS A 66 -2.56 9.67 -6.58
CA LYS A 66 -2.61 11.09 -6.26
C LYS A 66 -3.35 11.33 -4.95
N ILE A 67 -2.71 12.05 -4.06
CA ILE A 67 -3.24 12.39 -2.73
C ILE A 67 -3.11 13.89 -2.46
N THR A 68 -3.96 14.39 -1.56
CA THR A 68 -3.75 15.67 -0.88
C THR A 68 -3.41 15.41 0.58
N TYR A 69 -2.25 15.88 1.04
CA TYR A 69 -1.80 15.75 2.42
C TYR A 69 -1.29 17.09 2.94
N LYS A 70 -1.80 17.56 4.09
CA LYS A 70 -1.50 18.91 4.66
C LYS A 70 -1.65 20.03 3.61
N SER A 71 -2.77 20.02 2.88
CA SER A 71 -3.11 20.98 1.81
C SER A 71 -2.12 21.02 0.63
N VAL A 72 -1.26 20.02 0.49
CA VAL A 72 -0.33 19.88 -0.62
C VAL A 72 -0.68 18.62 -1.42
N ASN A 73 -0.62 18.77 -2.73
CA ASN A 73 -0.87 17.66 -3.66
C ASN A 73 0.41 16.89 -3.94
N TYR A 74 0.31 15.58 -3.86
CA TYR A 74 1.39 14.65 -4.17
C TYR A 74 0.92 13.56 -5.11
N GLU A 75 1.82 13.11 -5.95
CA GLU A 75 1.69 11.89 -6.73
C GLU A 75 2.73 10.88 -6.24
N LEU A 76 2.26 9.73 -5.78
CA LEU A 76 3.08 8.59 -5.39
C LEU A 76 3.13 7.64 -6.58
N VAL A 77 4.33 7.39 -7.11
CA VAL A 77 4.50 6.57 -8.33
C VAL A 77 5.35 5.37 -8.00
N CYS A 78 4.79 4.17 -8.23
CA CYS A 78 5.52 2.93 -8.14
C CYS A 78 5.61 2.30 -9.54
N GLN A 79 6.80 1.95 -9.99
CA GLN A 79 7.03 1.38 -11.32
C GLN A 79 7.97 0.19 -11.24
N GLN A 80 7.64 -0.86 -11.97
CA GLN A 80 8.51 -2.02 -12.16
C GLN A 80 9.09 -2.00 -13.59
N THR A 81 10.42 -2.09 -13.69
CA THR A 81 11.13 -2.14 -14.96
C THR A 81 12.23 -3.21 -14.87
N GLY A 82 12.04 -4.30 -15.59
CA GLY A 82 12.92 -5.45 -15.51
C GLY A 82 13.00 -6.01 -14.07
N LYS A 83 14.19 -6.03 -13.50
CA LYS A 83 14.44 -6.53 -12.14
C LYS A 83 14.44 -5.43 -11.07
N ARG A 84 13.85 -4.28 -11.34
CA ARG A 84 13.88 -3.16 -10.41
C ARG A 84 12.49 -2.56 -10.22
N MET A 85 12.15 -2.30 -8.96
CA MET A 85 11.02 -1.47 -8.58
C MET A 85 11.53 -0.12 -8.10
N THR A 86 10.92 0.96 -8.57
CA THR A 86 11.17 2.32 -8.08
C THR A 86 9.90 2.87 -7.46
N TYR A 87 10.03 3.53 -6.32
CA TYR A 87 8.94 4.24 -5.67
C TYR A 87 9.32 5.71 -5.54
N ASP A 88 8.62 6.59 -6.22
CA ASP A 88 8.89 8.02 -6.27
C ASP A 88 7.74 8.83 -5.64
N ILE A 89 8.07 9.99 -5.07
CA ILE A 89 7.12 10.96 -4.55
C ILE A 89 7.32 12.28 -5.27
N VAL A 90 6.30 12.70 -5.98
CA VAL A 90 6.31 13.95 -6.74
C VAL A 90 5.33 14.93 -6.09
N ARG A 91 5.83 16.09 -5.69
CA ARG A 91 4.97 17.20 -5.26
C ARG A 91 4.48 17.94 -6.49
N GLU A 92 3.15 18.06 -6.68
CA GLU A 92 2.56 18.81 -7.78
C GLU A 92 3.00 20.29 -7.71
N GLY A 93 3.39 20.85 -8.86
CA GLY A 93 3.84 22.25 -8.97
C GLY A 93 5.28 22.51 -8.48
N ALA A 94 6.00 21.53 -8.00
CA ALA A 94 7.40 21.71 -7.60
C ALA A 94 8.33 21.73 -8.83
N LYS A 95 9.17 22.77 -8.93
CA LYS A 95 10.18 22.89 -10.00
C LYS A 95 11.33 21.87 -9.88
N ARG A 96 11.57 21.30 -8.72
CA ARG A 96 12.63 20.30 -8.44
C ARG A 96 12.08 19.13 -7.66
N LYS A 97 12.61 17.94 -7.90
CA LYS A 97 12.30 16.76 -7.08
C LYS A 97 12.76 17.00 -5.64
N SER A 98 11.82 16.89 -4.71
CA SER A 98 12.09 17.07 -3.28
C SER A 98 12.46 15.75 -2.58
N TYR A 99 12.20 14.63 -3.25
CA TYR A 99 12.37 13.28 -2.74
C TYR A 99 13.22 12.45 -3.70
N HIS A 100 14.09 11.62 -3.16
CA HIS A 100 14.80 10.60 -3.94
C HIS A 100 13.96 9.34 -4.02
N PRO A 101 13.84 8.69 -5.19
CA PRO A 101 13.08 7.47 -5.33
C PRO A 101 13.68 6.33 -4.50
N LEU A 102 12.83 5.51 -3.88
CA LEU A 102 13.26 4.25 -3.30
C LEU A 102 13.53 3.26 -4.44
N GLY A 103 14.70 2.64 -4.44
CA GLY A 103 15.08 1.67 -5.46
C GLY A 103 15.20 0.27 -4.86
N ILE A 104 14.34 -0.67 -5.27
CA ILE A 104 14.33 -2.03 -4.76
C ILE A 104 14.63 -3.02 -5.89
N LEU A 105 15.60 -3.91 -5.65
CA LEU A 105 15.91 -5.00 -6.57
C LEU A 105 14.85 -6.10 -6.44
N LEU A 106 14.18 -6.40 -7.53
CA LEU A 106 13.21 -7.48 -7.58
C LEU A 106 13.92 -8.81 -7.79
N LEU A 107 13.52 -9.79 -7.01
CA LEU A 107 14.01 -11.16 -7.16
C LEU A 107 13.19 -11.85 -8.26
N PRO A 108 13.84 -12.63 -9.11
CA PRO A 108 13.11 -13.46 -10.05
C PRO A 108 12.35 -14.54 -9.28
N PHE A 109 11.04 -14.53 -9.41
CA PHE A 109 10.21 -15.64 -8.94
C PHE A 109 9.76 -16.44 -10.17
N PRO A 110 9.79 -17.77 -10.12
CA PRO A 110 9.17 -18.60 -11.16
C PRO A 110 7.67 -18.28 -11.28
N GLU A 111 7.11 -18.40 -12.48
CA GLU A 111 5.67 -18.24 -12.69
C GLU A 111 4.88 -19.15 -11.76
N GLY A 112 3.81 -18.64 -11.18
CA GLY A 112 2.98 -19.35 -10.19
C GLY A 112 3.59 -19.51 -8.79
N PHE A 113 4.82 -19.05 -8.58
CA PHE A 113 5.51 -19.21 -7.28
C PHE A 113 4.85 -18.39 -6.17
N VAL A 114 4.37 -17.19 -6.50
CA VAL A 114 3.76 -16.27 -5.53
C VAL A 114 2.33 -16.67 -5.14
N GLU A 115 1.71 -17.58 -5.88
CA GLU A 115 0.36 -18.09 -5.58
C GLU A 115 0.34 -19.08 -4.41
N ARG A 116 1.51 -19.69 -4.08
CA ARG A 116 1.63 -20.61 -2.95
C ARG A 116 1.85 -19.84 -1.65
N PRO A 117 1.01 -20.03 -0.61
CA PRO A 117 1.07 -19.27 0.65
C PRO A 117 2.46 -19.28 1.32
N ASP A 118 3.12 -20.42 1.33
CA ASP A 118 4.44 -20.59 1.96
C ASP A 118 5.52 -19.76 1.27
N PHE A 119 5.49 -19.72 -0.07
CA PHE A 119 6.44 -18.94 -0.85
C PHE A 119 6.15 -17.44 -0.76
N LYS A 120 4.88 -17.07 -0.70
CA LYS A 120 4.48 -15.67 -0.50
C LYS A 120 5.03 -15.16 0.84
N LYS A 121 4.92 -15.95 1.90
CA LYS A 121 5.45 -15.60 3.22
C LYS A 121 6.97 -15.43 3.17
N ALA A 122 7.71 -16.41 2.63
CA ALA A 122 9.16 -16.33 2.50
C ALA A 122 9.62 -15.13 1.64
N ALA A 123 8.90 -14.83 0.56
CA ALA A 123 9.18 -13.68 -0.28
C ALA A 123 8.96 -12.35 0.48
N LEU A 124 7.87 -12.24 1.25
CA LEU A 124 7.60 -11.06 2.08
C LEU A 124 8.66 -10.88 3.17
N GLU A 125 9.05 -11.95 3.86
CA GLU A 125 10.09 -11.94 4.88
C GLU A 125 11.43 -11.42 4.32
N ARG A 126 11.79 -11.81 3.10
CA ARG A 126 13.01 -11.36 2.44
C ARG A 126 13.03 -9.86 2.16
N TYR A 127 11.87 -9.26 1.86
CA TYR A 127 11.75 -7.83 1.65
C TYR A 127 11.47 -7.04 2.94
N SER A 128 11.07 -7.68 4.03
CA SER A 128 10.76 -7.00 5.30
C SER A 128 11.97 -6.33 5.96
N GLY A 129 13.18 -6.82 5.66
CA GLY A 129 14.45 -6.28 6.15
C GLY A 129 15.01 -5.10 5.32
N LEU A 130 14.31 -4.65 4.28
CA LEU A 130 14.78 -3.53 3.46
C LEU A 130 14.81 -2.23 4.28
N LYS A 131 16.00 -1.63 4.34
CA LYS A 131 16.21 -0.32 4.96
C LYS A 131 16.50 0.69 3.85
N PRO A 132 15.92 1.91 3.93
CA PRO A 132 16.27 2.98 3.01
C PRO A 132 17.74 3.36 3.19
N ASN A 133 18.42 3.71 2.11
CA ASN A 133 19.72 4.35 2.18
C ASN A 133 19.59 5.83 2.60
N GLU A 134 20.70 6.52 2.85
CA GLU A 134 20.69 7.89 3.34
C GLU A 134 19.90 8.85 2.43
N ASN A 135 20.03 8.71 1.11
CA ASN A 135 19.32 9.55 0.15
C ASN A 135 17.81 9.27 0.13
N GLU A 136 17.43 8.03 0.35
CA GLU A 136 16.03 7.55 0.35
C GLU A 136 15.31 7.83 1.67
N LEU A 137 16.04 8.14 2.75
CA LEU A 137 15.51 8.31 4.09
C LEU A 137 14.38 9.34 4.14
N LYS A 138 14.51 10.44 3.41
CA LYS A 138 13.48 11.49 3.34
C LYS A 138 12.16 10.97 2.76
N THR A 139 12.23 10.17 1.70
CA THR A 139 11.08 9.53 1.06
C THR A 139 10.41 8.54 2.01
N TYR A 140 11.22 7.72 2.67
CA TYR A 140 10.73 6.72 3.63
C TYR A 140 10.06 7.39 4.84
N THR A 141 10.67 8.43 5.40
CA THR A 141 10.11 9.21 6.52
C THR A 141 8.80 9.88 6.14
N PHE A 142 8.70 10.44 4.93
CA PHE A 142 7.44 11.00 4.44
C PHE A 142 6.33 9.95 4.41
N LEU A 143 6.60 8.75 3.91
CA LEU A 143 5.63 7.64 3.91
C LEU A 143 5.22 7.20 5.32
N GLN A 144 6.13 7.27 6.30
CA GLN A 144 5.79 6.98 7.69
C GLN A 144 4.83 8.02 8.30
N GLN A 145 4.91 9.27 7.87
CA GLN A 145 4.10 10.38 8.36
C GLN A 145 2.69 10.45 7.75
N ILE A 146 2.49 9.83 6.59
CA ILE A 146 1.17 9.76 5.96
C ILE A 146 0.23 8.90 6.82
N PRO A 147 -1.02 9.36 7.07
CA PRO A 147 -2.04 8.54 7.71
C PRO A 147 -2.26 7.23 6.95
N LYS A 148 -2.18 6.11 7.65
CA LYS A 148 -2.37 4.79 7.07
C LYS A 148 -3.86 4.52 6.90
N PRO A 149 -4.31 4.01 5.75
CA PRO A 149 -5.69 3.61 5.59
C PRO A 149 -5.98 2.39 6.47
N PHE A 150 -7.16 2.37 7.05
CA PHE A 150 -7.67 1.20 7.74
C PHE A 150 -8.51 0.39 6.74
N ILE A 151 -8.10 -0.84 6.47
CA ILE A 151 -8.78 -1.74 5.53
C ILE A 151 -9.43 -2.87 6.33
N LEU A 152 -10.77 -2.89 6.35
CA LEU A 152 -11.52 -4.02 6.89
C LEU A 152 -11.60 -5.13 5.84
N GLY A 153 -11.11 -6.31 6.19
CA GLY A 153 -11.24 -7.52 5.36
C GLY A 153 -12.68 -8.00 5.26
N LEU A 154 -12.95 -8.84 4.26
CA LEU A 154 -14.26 -9.48 4.09
C LEU A 154 -14.65 -10.35 5.29
N ASP A 155 -13.68 -10.90 5.99
CA ASP A 155 -13.87 -11.77 7.15
C ASP A 155 -14.31 -11.02 8.40
N ARG A 156 -14.37 -9.68 8.33
CA ARG A 156 -14.69 -8.78 9.46
C ARG A 156 -13.85 -9.07 10.72
N THR A 157 -12.74 -9.76 10.54
CA THR A 157 -11.76 -10.05 11.59
C THR A 157 -10.47 -9.28 11.28
N VAL A 158 -9.99 -8.51 12.22
CA VAL A 158 -8.65 -7.91 12.16
C VAL A 158 -7.77 -8.75 13.05
N THR A 159 -6.77 -9.37 12.50
CA THR A 159 -5.70 -9.95 13.29
C THR A 159 -4.81 -8.82 13.81
N ARG A 160 -4.84 -8.59 15.09
CA ARG A 160 -3.88 -7.74 15.78
C ARG A 160 -2.56 -8.51 15.81
N GLU A 161 -1.53 -8.02 15.16
CA GLU A 161 -0.17 -8.48 15.43
C GLU A 161 0.23 -7.94 16.81
N SER A 162 -0.14 -8.64 17.88
CA SER A 162 0.39 -8.39 19.20
C SER A 162 1.72 -9.13 19.34
N LYS A 163 2.68 -8.49 19.99
CA LYS A 163 3.96 -9.11 20.33
C LYS A 163 3.81 -10.27 21.35
N ASP A 164 2.61 -10.46 21.91
CA ASP A 164 2.28 -11.54 22.85
C ASP A 164 1.39 -12.58 22.17
N PRO A 165 1.88 -13.81 21.95
CA PRO A 165 1.11 -14.89 21.34
C PRO A 165 -0.20 -15.25 22.04
N ARG A 166 -0.37 -14.86 23.31
CA ARG A 166 -1.58 -15.15 24.10
C ARG A 166 -2.71 -14.16 23.86
N GLN A 167 -2.46 -13.05 23.16
CA GLN A 167 -3.45 -12.00 22.87
C GLN A 167 -3.98 -12.04 21.42
N ASN A 168 -3.64 -13.04 20.64
CA ASN A 168 -4.05 -13.20 19.25
C ASN A 168 -5.47 -13.80 19.10
N ALA A 169 -6.41 -13.46 19.98
CA ALA A 169 -7.80 -13.81 19.78
C ALA A 169 -8.42 -12.89 18.71
N PRO A 170 -9.18 -13.44 17.74
CA PRO A 170 -9.87 -12.63 16.75
C PRO A 170 -10.93 -11.77 17.42
N MET A 171 -10.79 -10.45 17.35
CA MET A 171 -11.83 -9.52 17.79
C MET A 171 -12.87 -9.32 16.69
N SER A 172 -14.12 -9.16 17.07
CA SER A 172 -15.18 -8.81 16.12
C SER A 172 -14.97 -7.39 15.55
N ALA A 173 -15.47 -7.14 14.33
CA ALA A 173 -15.37 -5.81 13.71
C ALA A 173 -16.02 -4.71 14.58
N VAL A 174 -17.03 -5.05 15.37
CA VAL A 174 -17.73 -4.11 16.26
C VAL A 174 -16.84 -3.69 17.44
N GLU A 175 -16.16 -4.64 18.07
CA GLU A 175 -15.26 -4.38 19.19
C GLU A 175 -14.09 -3.50 18.77
N GLN A 176 -13.59 -3.66 17.54
CA GLN A 176 -12.51 -2.86 16.97
C GLN A 176 -12.93 -1.44 16.67
N ILE A 177 -14.12 -1.23 16.08
CA ILE A 177 -14.66 0.10 15.84
C ILE A 177 -14.85 0.83 17.17
N GLN A 178 -15.32 0.14 18.23
CA GLN A 178 -15.45 0.71 19.57
C GLN A 178 -14.10 1.10 20.18
N GLU A 179 -13.05 0.27 20.03
CA GLU A 179 -11.72 0.57 20.55
C GLU A 179 -11.08 1.77 19.82
N ILE A 180 -11.23 1.85 18.49
CA ILE A 180 -10.75 2.98 17.69
C ILE A 180 -11.50 4.26 18.06
N ALA A 181 -12.81 4.20 18.22
CA ALA A 181 -13.61 5.34 18.67
C ALA A 181 -13.13 5.82 20.04
N ASN A 182 -12.98 4.92 21.01
CA ASN A 182 -12.53 5.25 22.36
C ASN A 182 -11.11 5.87 22.38
N THR A 183 -10.21 5.39 21.53
CA THR A 183 -8.84 5.91 21.46
C THR A 183 -8.77 7.32 20.84
N ASN A 184 -9.67 7.65 19.93
CA ASN A 184 -9.70 8.97 19.28
C ASN A 184 -10.47 10.03 20.08
N TYR A 185 -11.36 9.63 21.00
CA TYR A 185 -12.09 10.55 21.87
C TYR A 185 -11.43 10.81 23.23
N SER A 186 -10.30 10.14 23.52
CA SER A 186 -9.56 10.28 24.78
C SER A 186 -8.37 11.24 24.70
N ARG A 187 -8.35 12.12 23.68
CA ARG A 187 -7.32 13.17 23.51
C ARG A 187 -7.96 14.56 23.46
#